data_52c8d7ad876ec9c292ef23b1ace3211b
#
_entry.id   52c8d7ad876ec9c292ef23b1ace3211b
#
_cell.length_a   1.000
_cell.length_b   1.000
_cell.length_c   1.000
_cell.angle_alpha   90.00
_cell.angle_beta   90.00
_cell.angle_gamma   90.00
#
_symmetry.space_group_name_H-M   'P 1'
#
loop_
_entity.id
_entity.type
_entity.pdbx_description
1 polymer ?
#
loop_
_entity_poly.entity_id
_entity_poly.type
_entity_poly.pdbx_seq_one_letter_code
_entity_poly.pdbx_strand_id
1 'polypeptide(L)'
;MSWQSILVIGSGGFIGAVLRVYINGLISHKVTHILPFGTLGVNLIGSFIMGSLFAYFMYTTLFSVHMKSFLTTGLLGALTTYSTFAMETFFLLEGGSFILAGVNMALNVFGTIFMAGSGYYLVNAIFKS
;
A
#
# COMPACT_ATOMS: atom_id res chain seq x y z
N MET A 1 -3.63 19.87 -14.69
CA MET A 1 -4.00 18.44 -14.79
C MET A 1 -5.12 18.29 -15.83
N SER A 2 -4.93 17.36 -16.76
CA SER A 2 -5.92 17.13 -17.83
C SER A 2 -7.13 16.32 -17.31
N TRP A 3 -8.24 16.42 -18.05
CA TRP A 3 -9.43 15.60 -17.77
C TRP A 3 -9.11 14.10 -17.82
N GLN A 4 -8.27 13.70 -18.78
CA GLN A 4 -7.83 12.30 -18.88
C GLN A 4 -7.09 11.86 -17.62
N SER A 5 -6.19 12.68 -17.10
CA SER A 5 -5.48 12.37 -15.85
C SER A 5 -6.43 12.22 -14.68
N ILE A 6 -7.42 13.11 -14.56
CA ILE A 6 -8.42 13.06 -13.48
C ILE A 6 -9.21 11.75 -13.56
N LEU A 7 -9.69 11.39 -14.75
CA LEU A 7 -10.48 10.17 -14.94
C LEU A 7 -9.65 8.92 -14.69
N VAL A 8 -8.40 8.91 -15.14
CA VAL A 8 -7.49 7.76 -15.00
C VAL A 8 -7.15 7.55 -13.52
N ILE A 9 -6.73 8.61 -12.84
CA ILE A 9 -6.39 8.53 -11.41
C ILE A 9 -7.63 8.21 -10.59
N GLY A 10 -8.75 8.85 -10.91
CA GLY A 10 -10.01 8.64 -10.20
C GLY A 10 -10.53 7.21 -10.32
N SER A 11 -10.47 6.61 -11.52
CA SER A 11 -10.90 5.22 -11.72
C SER A 11 -9.98 4.25 -11.01
N GLY A 12 -8.66 4.48 -11.05
CA GLY A 12 -7.69 3.69 -10.28
C GLY A 12 -7.97 3.81 -8.78
N GLY A 13 -8.21 5.04 -8.32
CA GLY A 13 -8.53 5.31 -6.92
C GLY A 13 -9.81 4.63 -6.45
N PHE A 14 -10.83 4.62 -7.30
CA PHE A 14 -12.08 3.90 -7.03
C PHE A 14 -11.79 2.42 -6.80
N ILE A 15 -11.07 1.78 -7.71
CA ILE A 15 -10.74 0.36 -7.61
C ILE A 15 -9.87 0.10 -6.38
N GLY A 16 -8.85 0.91 -6.16
CA GLY A 16 -7.95 0.75 -5.01
C GLY A 16 -8.64 0.88 -3.67
N ALA A 17 -9.54 1.87 -3.53
CA ALA A 17 -10.28 2.07 -2.29
C ALA A 17 -11.22 0.89 -2.00
N VAL A 18 -11.91 0.38 -3.02
CA VAL A 18 -12.79 -0.79 -2.87
C VAL A 18 -11.97 -2.03 -2.51
N LEU A 19 -10.85 -2.25 -3.20
CA LEU A 19 -9.95 -3.36 -2.89
C LEU A 19 -9.40 -3.27 -1.47
N ARG A 20 -9.05 -2.07 -1.01
CA ARG A 20 -8.57 -1.88 0.36
C ARG A 20 -9.59 -2.37 1.38
N VAL A 21 -10.83 -1.96 1.24
CA VAL A 21 -11.90 -2.37 2.15
C VAL A 21 -12.10 -3.89 2.09
N TYR A 22 -12.08 -4.44 0.89
CA TYR A 22 -12.26 -5.89 0.68
C TYR A 22 -11.12 -6.69 1.32
N ILE A 23 -9.87 -6.35 1.02
CA ILE A 23 -8.70 -7.07 1.53
C ILE A 23 -8.58 -6.89 3.05
N ASN A 24 -8.78 -5.66 3.54
CA ASN A 24 -8.79 -5.39 4.97
C ASN A 24 -9.83 -6.25 5.68
N GLY A 25 -11.02 -6.36 5.10
CA GLY A 25 -12.08 -7.20 5.64
C GLY A 25 -11.70 -8.68 5.68
N LEU A 26 -11.07 -9.19 4.62
CA LEU A 26 -10.62 -10.58 4.58
C LEU A 26 -9.60 -10.88 5.68
N ILE A 27 -8.62 -10.01 5.85
CA ILE A 27 -7.57 -10.19 6.86
C ILE A 27 -8.15 -10.07 8.26
N SER A 28 -8.95 -9.04 8.51
CA SER A 28 -9.54 -8.77 9.83
C SER A 28 -10.52 -9.86 10.25
N HIS A 29 -11.19 -10.50 9.30
CA HIS A 29 -12.11 -11.61 9.59
C HIS A 29 -11.35 -12.86 10.02
N LYS A 30 -10.20 -13.12 9.42
CA LYS A 30 -9.39 -14.31 9.71
C LYS A 30 -8.47 -14.12 10.92
N VAL A 31 -8.00 -12.89 11.15
CA VAL A 31 -7.05 -12.58 12.22
C VAL A 31 -7.70 -11.56 13.16
N THR A 32 -8.35 -12.06 14.21
CA THR A 32 -8.94 -11.20 15.22
C THR A 32 -7.89 -10.92 16.29
N HIS A 33 -7.37 -9.69 16.30
CA HIS A 33 -6.37 -9.24 17.26
C HIS A 33 -6.53 -7.73 17.47
N ILE A 34 -6.05 -7.23 18.60
CA ILE A 34 -6.08 -5.81 18.90
C ILE A 34 -5.21 -5.00 17.91
N LEU A 35 -4.12 -5.61 17.41
CA LEU A 35 -3.33 -5.02 16.34
C LEU A 35 -4.13 -5.04 15.03
N PRO A 36 -4.19 -3.90 14.31
CA PRO A 36 -4.96 -3.81 13.07
C PRO A 36 -4.22 -4.44 11.89
N PHE A 37 -4.22 -5.77 11.82
CA PHE A 37 -3.52 -6.51 10.78
C PHE A 37 -4.09 -6.26 9.38
N GLY A 38 -5.38 -5.91 9.27
CA GLY A 38 -5.97 -5.57 7.98
C GLY A 38 -5.30 -4.37 7.32
N THR A 39 -5.16 -3.29 8.06
CA THR A 39 -4.48 -2.07 7.60
C THR A 39 -3.00 -2.35 7.31
N LEU A 40 -2.33 -3.05 8.22
CA LEU A 40 -0.93 -3.43 8.03
C LEU A 40 -0.77 -4.25 6.75
N GLY A 41 -1.66 -5.22 6.53
CA GLY A 41 -1.61 -6.09 5.36
C GLY A 41 -1.73 -5.33 4.05
N VAL A 42 -2.71 -4.43 3.92
CA VAL A 42 -2.87 -3.65 2.68
C VAL A 42 -1.68 -2.71 2.46
N ASN A 43 -1.12 -2.15 3.53
CA ASN A 43 0.04 -1.28 3.42
C ASN A 43 1.29 -2.06 3.00
N LEU A 44 1.51 -3.25 3.54
CA LEU A 44 2.65 -4.10 3.15
C LEU A 44 2.52 -4.60 1.71
N ILE A 45 1.34 -5.11 1.34
CA ILE A 45 1.08 -5.62 -0.02
C ILE A 45 1.22 -4.48 -1.03
N GLY A 46 0.58 -3.35 -0.76
CA GLY A 46 0.62 -2.20 -1.66
C GLY A 46 2.03 -1.66 -1.83
N SER A 47 2.82 -1.62 -0.76
CA SER A 47 4.21 -1.15 -0.81
C SER A 47 5.10 -2.08 -1.63
N PHE A 48 4.92 -3.40 -1.48
CA PHE A 48 5.65 -4.39 -2.28
C PHE A 48 5.34 -4.22 -3.77
N ILE A 49 4.06 -4.10 -4.12
CA ILE A 49 3.64 -3.91 -5.52
C ILE A 49 4.17 -2.59 -6.06
N MET A 50 4.12 -1.53 -5.25
CA MET A 50 4.62 -0.21 -5.66
C MET A 50 6.10 -0.26 -6.00
N GLY A 51 6.92 -0.84 -5.13
CA GLY A 51 8.36 -1.02 -5.38
C GLY A 51 8.63 -1.84 -6.63
N SER A 52 7.87 -2.93 -6.81
CA SER A 52 7.97 -3.79 -7.99
C SER A 52 7.64 -3.02 -9.27
N LEU A 53 6.58 -2.20 -9.25
CA LEU A 53 6.19 -1.41 -10.43
C LEU A 53 7.23 -0.34 -10.76
N PHE A 54 7.78 0.34 -9.76
CA PHE A 54 8.81 1.35 -10.02
C PHE A 54 10.05 0.73 -10.68
N ALA A 55 10.47 -0.45 -10.22
CA ALA A 55 11.59 -1.15 -10.86
C ALA A 55 11.20 -1.59 -12.28
N TYR A 56 10.00 -2.14 -12.45
CA TYR A 56 9.56 -2.63 -13.77
C TYR A 56 9.48 -1.50 -14.78
N PHE A 57 9.03 -0.32 -14.38
CA PHE A 57 8.96 0.85 -15.27
C PHE A 57 10.33 1.27 -15.81
N MET A 58 11.42 0.93 -15.11
CA MET A 58 12.77 1.22 -15.59
C MET A 58 13.20 0.30 -16.74
N TYR A 59 12.56 -0.87 -16.86
CA TYR A 59 12.94 -1.89 -17.84
C TYR A 59 11.98 -1.98 -19.04
N THR A 60 10.92 -1.19 -19.05
CA THR A 60 9.92 -1.24 -20.11
C THR A 60 9.46 0.16 -20.52
N THR A 61 9.09 0.30 -21.78
CA THR A 61 8.46 1.51 -22.32
C THR A 61 7.00 1.27 -22.67
N LEU A 62 6.45 0.11 -22.28
CA LEU A 62 5.09 -0.29 -22.65
C LEU A 62 4.02 0.53 -21.93
N PHE A 63 4.32 1.07 -20.77
CA PHE A 63 3.35 1.80 -19.95
C PHE A 63 3.37 3.30 -20.28
N SER A 64 2.22 3.82 -20.68
CA SER A 64 2.03 5.25 -20.84
C SER A 64 2.05 5.97 -19.49
N VAL A 65 2.20 7.30 -19.52
CA VAL A 65 2.11 8.13 -18.31
C VAL A 65 0.77 7.92 -17.60
N HIS A 66 -0.32 7.81 -18.37
CA HIS A 66 -1.65 7.58 -17.81
C HIS A 66 -1.76 6.23 -17.12
N MET A 67 -1.20 5.16 -17.71
CA MET A 67 -1.23 3.83 -17.10
C MET A 67 -0.39 3.81 -15.80
N LYS A 68 0.77 4.46 -15.79
CA LYS A 68 1.57 4.57 -14.58
C LYS A 68 0.80 5.29 -13.48
N SER A 69 0.15 6.39 -13.80
CA SER A 69 -0.67 7.15 -12.84
C SER A 69 -1.87 6.34 -12.34
N PHE A 70 -2.51 5.58 -13.22
CA PHE A 70 -3.61 4.69 -12.84
C PHE A 70 -3.15 3.67 -11.80
N LEU A 71 -2.02 3.01 -12.05
CA LEU A 71 -1.53 1.95 -11.17
C LEU A 71 -0.95 2.48 -9.86
N THR A 72 -0.15 3.55 -9.92
CA THR A 72 0.56 4.04 -8.74
C THR A 72 -0.28 5.02 -7.93
N THR A 73 -0.54 6.20 -8.46
CA THR A 73 -1.29 7.25 -7.73
C THR A 73 -2.72 6.83 -7.47
N GLY A 74 -3.39 6.28 -8.49
CA GLY A 74 -4.79 5.88 -8.37
C GLY A 74 -4.95 4.62 -7.55
N LEU A 75 -4.59 3.47 -8.12
CA LEU A 75 -4.91 2.17 -7.53
C LEU A 75 -4.14 1.92 -6.25
N LEU A 76 -2.82 1.92 -6.29
CA LEU A 76 -2.00 1.63 -5.11
C LEU A 76 -2.05 2.75 -4.08
N GLY A 77 -2.16 4.00 -4.53
CA GLY A 77 -2.31 5.13 -3.63
C GLY A 77 -3.59 5.06 -2.79
N ALA A 78 -4.68 4.53 -3.37
CA ALA A 78 -5.93 4.34 -2.65
C ALA A 78 -6.00 3.01 -1.89
N LEU A 79 -5.24 2.00 -2.34
CA LEU A 79 -5.16 0.71 -1.65
C LEU A 79 -4.48 0.84 -0.29
N THR A 80 -3.37 1.58 -0.23
CA THR A 80 -2.63 1.84 1.00
C THR A 80 -3.26 3.00 1.76
N THR A 81 -3.06 3.04 3.08
CA THR A 81 -3.66 4.10 3.89
C THR A 81 -2.79 4.48 5.09
N TYR A 82 -2.35 5.72 5.09
CA TYR A 82 -1.63 6.29 6.22
C TYR A 82 -2.58 6.78 7.31
N SER A 83 -3.68 7.42 6.93
CA SER A 83 -4.60 8.02 7.90
C SER A 83 -5.30 6.98 8.79
N THR A 84 -5.68 5.84 8.22
CA THR A 84 -6.27 4.75 9.00
C THR A 84 -5.24 4.18 9.98
N PHE A 85 -4.01 3.97 9.53
CA PHE A 85 -2.90 3.56 10.39
C PHE A 85 -2.71 4.56 11.56
N ALA A 86 -2.74 5.84 11.27
CA ALA A 86 -2.57 6.88 12.28
C ALA A 86 -3.68 6.84 13.33
N MET A 87 -4.93 6.73 12.89
CA MET A 87 -6.08 6.66 13.80
C MET A 87 -6.06 5.38 14.65
N GLU A 88 -5.75 4.26 14.04
CA GLU A 88 -5.68 2.99 14.77
C GLU A 88 -4.57 3.00 15.81
N THR A 89 -3.43 3.60 15.48
CA THR A 89 -2.33 3.78 16.44
C THR A 89 -2.74 4.71 17.58
N PHE A 90 -3.44 5.80 17.26
CA PHE A 90 -3.96 6.72 18.27
C PHE A 90 -4.91 6.00 19.22
N PHE A 91 -5.81 5.16 18.72
CA PHE A 91 -6.72 4.41 19.57
C PHE A 91 -5.97 3.41 20.49
N LEU A 92 -4.89 2.82 20.00
CA LEU A 92 -4.05 1.97 20.85
C LEU A 92 -3.41 2.77 21.98
N LEU A 93 -2.94 3.98 21.69
CA LEU A 93 -2.36 4.88 22.72
C LEU A 93 -3.42 5.32 23.72
N GLU A 94 -4.59 5.73 23.24
CA GLU A 94 -5.69 6.18 24.08
C GLU A 94 -6.16 5.06 25.00
N GLY A 95 -6.19 3.82 24.50
CA GLY A 95 -6.57 2.66 25.29
C GLY A 95 -5.48 2.13 26.23
N GLY A 96 -4.32 2.78 26.28
CA GLY A 96 -3.22 2.39 27.14
C GLY A 96 -2.34 1.26 26.61
N SER A 97 -2.53 0.84 25.35
CA SER A 97 -1.74 -0.22 24.72
C SER A 97 -0.47 0.36 24.08
N PHE A 98 0.42 0.93 24.89
CA PHE A 98 1.58 1.68 24.40
C PHE A 98 2.55 0.80 23.60
N ILE A 99 2.80 -0.43 24.07
CA ILE A 99 3.71 -1.35 23.40
C ILE A 99 3.14 -1.74 22.03
N LEU A 100 1.85 -2.07 21.99
CA LEU A 100 1.20 -2.43 20.73
C LEU A 100 1.15 -1.25 19.75
N ALA A 101 0.95 -0.04 20.26
CA ALA A 101 1.02 1.16 19.43
C ALA A 101 2.42 1.32 18.81
N GLY A 102 3.46 1.12 19.60
CA GLY A 102 4.85 1.14 19.13
C GLY A 102 5.13 0.06 18.09
N VAL A 103 4.65 -1.15 18.33
CA VAL A 103 4.76 -2.26 17.37
C VAL A 103 4.04 -1.94 16.07
N ASN A 104 2.82 -1.39 16.16
CA ASN A 104 2.06 -1.01 14.98
C ASN A 104 2.79 0.07 14.16
N MET A 105 3.35 1.06 14.82
CA MET A 105 4.16 2.08 14.16
C MET A 105 5.38 1.48 13.48
N ALA A 106 6.12 0.63 14.18
CA ALA A 106 7.33 0.01 13.63
C ALA A 106 7.01 -0.88 12.43
N LEU A 107 5.97 -1.70 12.51
CA LEU A 107 5.59 -2.60 11.42
C LEU A 107 5.10 -1.83 10.20
N ASN A 108 4.31 -0.76 10.38
CA ASN A 108 3.85 0.03 9.24
C ASN A 108 4.98 0.85 8.62
N VAL A 109 5.82 1.50 9.43
CA VAL A 109 6.89 2.36 8.90
C VAL A 109 8.02 1.53 8.30
N PHE A 110 8.63 0.67 9.08
CA PHE A 110 9.78 -0.11 8.62
C PHE A 110 9.36 -1.26 7.72
N GLY A 111 8.23 -1.89 8.01
CA GLY A 111 7.71 -2.99 7.19
C GLY A 111 7.38 -2.56 5.77
N THR A 112 6.72 -1.42 5.60
CA THR A 112 6.38 -0.91 4.25
C THR A 112 7.62 -0.52 3.46
N ILE A 113 8.60 0.13 4.11
CA ILE A 113 9.86 0.48 3.46
C ILE A 113 10.60 -0.78 3.04
N PHE A 114 10.67 -1.79 3.92
CA PHE A 114 11.28 -3.07 3.61
C PHE A 114 10.57 -3.75 2.43
N MET A 115 9.25 -3.77 2.43
CA MET A 115 8.46 -4.39 1.37
C MET A 115 8.63 -3.66 0.03
N ALA A 116 8.65 -2.33 0.05
CA ALA A 116 8.90 -1.55 -1.16
C ALA A 116 10.28 -1.84 -1.74
N GLY A 117 11.30 -1.85 -0.89
CA GLY A 117 12.66 -2.20 -1.29
C GLY A 117 12.77 -3.62 -1.79
N SER A 118 12.10 -4.56 -1.14
CA SER A 118 12.09 -5.97 -1.54
C SER A 118 11.48 -6.15 -2.92
N GLY A 119 10.34 -5.52 -3.19
CA GLY A 119 9.71 -5.57 -4.51
C GLY A 119 10.59 -4.97 -5.58
N TYR A 120 11.20 -3.82 -5.27
CA TYR A 120 12.10 -3.13 -6.19
C TYR A 120 13.30 -4.01 -6.56
N TYR A 121 13.99 -4.56 -5.56
CA TYR A 121 15.19 -5.36 -5.80
C TYR A 121 14.86 -6.71 -6.43
N LEU A 122 13.72 -7.31 -6.11
CA LEU A 122 13.29 -8.56 -6.71
C LEU A 122 13.11 -8.40 -8.23
N VAL A 123 12.36 -7.39 -8.65
CA VAL A 123 12.14 -7.12 -10.08
C VAL A 123 13.46 -6.75 -10.76
N ASN A 124 14.27 -5.92 -10.09
CA ASN A 124 15.56 -5.51 -10.61
C ASN A 124 16.47 -6.74 -10.86
N ALA A 125 16.49 -7.69 -9.93
CA ALA A 125 17.25 -8.91 -10.07
C ALA A 125 16.76 -9.78 -11.24
N ILE A 126 15.44 -9.86 -11.43
CA ILE A 126 14.85 -10.65 -12.53
C ILE A 126 15.26 -10.08 -13.89
N PHE A 127 15.17 -8.75 -14.05
CA PHE A 127 15.43 -8.12 -15.34
C PHE A 127 16.90 -7.79 -15.59
N LYS A 128 17.72 -7.83 -14.56
CA LYS A 128 19.15 -7.53 -14.68
C LYS A 128 19.99 -8.74 -15.10
N SER A 129 19.48 -9.95 -14.90
CA SER A 129 20.19 -11.21 -15.23
C SER A 129 20.07 -11.60 -16.72
#